data_33008b787c0437c5ec891e45f1db07a4
#
_entry.id   33008b787c0437c5ec891e45f1db07a4
#
_cell.length_a   1.000
_cell.length_b   1.000
_cell.length_c   1.000
_cell.angle_alpha   90.00
_cell.angle_beta   90.00
_cell.angle_gamma   90.00
#
_symmetry.space_group_name_H-M   'P 1'
#
loop_
_entity.id
_entity.type
_entity.pdbx_description
1 polymer ?
#
loop_
_entity_poly.entity_id
_entity_poly.type
_entity_poly.pdbx_seq_one_letter_code
_entity_poly.pdbx_strand_id
1 'polypeptide(L)'
;MAKSTNDPIQEQLIAARRNQILDAATTIFAEKGFHRSTIRDVAKAAGIADGTIYIYFENKTALLLGILDRLNESDRREAYFEQATDMDIDVFFRMHLRQRLAYIGPKGMQVIQIVLSEILVNLDLRDMYYEKIIAPTFELAERYFYQWMEQKLIRQFDVPIMMRMITSMVLGLLVLRLLGDPTIEAQWDKLPDVIADMVLYGIEGEKP
;
A
#
# COMPACT_ATOMS: atom_id res chain seq x y z
N MET A 1 1.97 -40.45 -0.07
CA MET A 1 1.45 -39.11 0.26
C MET A 1 1.63 -38.23 -0.97
N ALA A 2 0.56 -37.98 -1.70
CA ALA A 2 0.61 -37.16 -2.93
C ALA A 2 0.81 -35.69 -2.53
N LYS A 3 1.90 -35.05 -2.99
CA LYS A 3 2.03 -33.59 -3.01
C LYS A 3 0.93 -33.05 -3.90
N SER A 4 -0.02 -32.31 -3.33
CA SER A 4 -0.94 -31.45 -4.08
C SER A 4 -0.09 -30.42 -4.82
N THR A 5 0.22 -30.68 -6.08
CA THR A 5 0.71 -29.66 -7.00
C THR A 5 -0.48 -28.74 -7.27
N ASN A 6 -0.50 -27.56 -6.63
CA ASN A 6 -1.44 -26.52 -6.99
C ASN A 6 -1.28 -26.25 -8.50
N ASP A 7 -2.34 -26.42 -9.25
CA ASP A 7 -2.37 -26.14 -10.68
C ASP A 7 -2.22 -24.61 -10.86
N PRO A 8 -1.18 -24.11 -11.57
CA PRO A 8 -0.98 -22.67 -11.78
C PRO A 8 -2.20 -21.96 -12.37
N ILE A 9 -2.99 -22.68 -13.18
CA ILE A 9 -4.25 -22.14 -13.74
C ILE A 9 -5.27 -21.94 -12.63
N GLN A 10 -5.38 -22.86 -11.69
CA GLN A 10 -6.29 -22.75 -10.56
C GLN A 10 -5.91 -21.60 -9.63
N GLU A 11 -4.62 -21.39 -9.37
CA GLU A 11 -4.13 -20.24 -8.60
C GLU A 11 -4.47 -18.92 -9.26
N GLN A 12 -4.26 -18.81 -10.59
CA GLN A 12 -4.62 -17.62 -11.35
C GLN A 12 -6.13 -17.33 -11.30
N LEU A 13 -6.96 -18.36 -11.40
CA LEU A 13 -8.42 -18.22 -11.30
C LEU A 13 -8.85 -17.74 -9.91
N ILE A 14 -8.23 -18.26 -8.86
CA ILE A 14 -8.48 -17.84 -7.47
C ILE A 14 -8.07 -16.37 -7.31
N ALA A 15 -6.88 -15.99 -7.76
CA ALA A 15 -6.39 -14.61 -7.69
C ALA A 15 -7.29 -13.64 -8.47
N ALA A 16 -7.70 -14.00 -9.69
CA ALA A 16 -8.63 -13.21 -10.49
C ALA A 16 -9.97 -13.00 -9.79
N ARG A 17 -10.50 -14.06 -9.18
CA ARG A 17 -11.77 -13.99 -8.43
C ARG A 17 -11.64 -13.12 -7.18
N ARG A 18 -10.56 -13.28 -6.43
CA ARG A 18 -10.27 -12.39 -5.29
C ARG A 18 -10.22 -10.92 -5.70
N ASN A 19 -9.54 -10.60 -6.78
CA ASN A 19 -9.44 -9.24 -7.32
C ASN A 19 -10.81 -8.70 -7.73
N GLN A 20 -11.64 -9.48 -8.43
CA GLN A 20 -13.01 -9.11 -8.78
C GLN A 20 -13.84 -8.74 -7.56
N ILE A 21 -13.76 -9.53 -6.48
CA ILE A 21 -14.46 -9.27 -5.23
C ILE A 21 -13.93 -7.99 -4.56
N LEU A 22 -12.61 -7.78 -4.53
CA LEU A 22 -12.01 -6.59 -3.93
C LEU A 22 -12.35 -5.32 -4.72
N ASP A 23 -12.46 -5.38 -6.05
CA ASP A 23 -12.91 -4.25 -6.88
C ASP A 23 -14.35 -3.86 -6.55
N ALA A 24 -15.22 -4.85 -6.47
CA ALA A 24 -16.62 -4.65 -6.07
C ALA A 24 -16.73 -4.09 -4.64
N ALA A 25 -15.95 -4.62 -3.70
CA ALA A 25 -15.93 -4.16 -2.33
C ALA A 25 -15.44 -2.69 -2.24
N THR A 26 -14.39 -2.34 -2.97
CA THR A 26 -13.88 -0.96 -3.06
C THR A 26 -14.98 0.00 -3.52
N THR A 27 -15.70 -0.35 -4.58
CA THR A 27 -16.79 0.46 -5.11
C THR A 27 -17.92 0.62 -4.10
N ILE A 28 -18.39 -0.48 -3.51
CA ILE A 28 -19.50 -0.48 -2.55
C ILE A 28 -19.11 0.28 -1.27
N PHE A 29 -17.89 0.12 -0.77
CA PHE A 29 -17.43 0.85 0.41
C PHE A 29 -17.29 2.35 0.14
N ALA A 30 -16.87 2.75 -1.06
CA ALA A 30 -16.80 4.15 -1.46
C ALA A 30 -18.21 4.79 -1.57
N GLU A 31 -19.17 4.08 -2.16
CA GLU A 31 -20.53 4.60 -2.38
C GLU A 31 -21.38 4.65 -1.11
N LYS A 32 -21.35 3.57 -0.31
CA LYS A 32 -22.23 3.40 0.85
C LYS A 32 -21.57 3.68 2.20
N GLY A 33 -20.22 3.77 2.21
CA GLY A 33 -19.42 3.74 3.43
C GLY A 33 -19.27 2.30 3.97
N PHE A 34 -18.18 2.08 4.74
CA PHE A 34 -17.88 0.74 5.26
C PHE A 34 -19.00 0.19 6.15
N HIS A 35 -19.48 0.96 7.13
CA HIS A 35 -20.47 0.47 8.10
C HIS A 35 -21.82 0.11 7.47
N ARG A 36 -22.32 0.93 6.53
CA ARG A 36 -23.64 0.72 5.90
C ARG A 36 -23.64 -0.32 4.81
N SER A 37 -22.49 -0.73 4.31
CA SER A 37 -22.37 -1.77 3.29
C SER A 37 -22.51 -3.17 3.88
N THR A 38 -22.95 -4.11 3.06
CA THR A 38 -23.10 -5.53 3.43
C THR A 38 -22.31 -6.42 2.47
N ILE A 39 -21.98 -7.64 2.92
CA ILE A 39 -21.37 -8.67 2.05
C ILE A 39 -22.27 -8.95 0.83
N ARG A 40 -23.59 -8.91 1.01
CA ARG A 40 -24.57 -9.10 -0.09
C ARG A 40 -24.48 -7.99 -1.13
N ASP A 41 -24.26 -6.73 -0.72
CA ASP A 41 -24.05 -5.63 -1.68
C ASP A 41 -22.80 -5.89 -2.53
N VAL A 42 -21.73 -6.35 -1.90
CA VAL A 42 -20.47 -6.68 -2.59
C VAL A 42 -20.66 -7.87 -3.54
N ALA A 43 -21.35 -8.94 -3.10
CA ALA A 43 -21.64 -10.10 -3.94
C ALA A 43 -22.42 -9.71 -5.19
N LYS A 44 -23.48 -8.90 -5.01
CA LYS A 44 -24.27 -8.38 -6.11
C LYS A 44 -23.44 -7.54 -7.09
N ALA A 45 -22.60 -6.65 -6.59
CA ALA A 45 -21.72 -5.82 -7.41
C ALA A 45 -20.65 -6.64 -8.13
N ALA A 46 -20.14 -7.71 -7.50
CA ALA A 46 -19.20 -8.65 -8.09
C ALA A 46 -19.85 -9.64 -9.07
N GLY A 47 -21.19 -9.67 -9.18
CA GLY A 47 -21.89 -10.63 -10.05
C GLY A 47 -21.76 -12.09 -9.62
N ILE A 48 -21.68 -12.35 -8.30
CA ILE A 48 -21.53 -13.68 -7.73
C ILE A 48 -22.59 -13.95 -6.66
N ALA A 49 -22.80 -15.24 -6.31
CA ALA A 49 -23.67 -15.61 -5.21
C ALA A 49 -23.10 -15.18 -3.86
N ASP A 50 -23.96 -14.77 -2.92
CA ASP A 50 -23.57 -14.31 -1.58
C ASP A 50 -22.64 -15.29 -0.86
N GLY A 51 -22.93 -16.61 -0.94
CA GLY A 51 -22.10 -17.64 -0.34
C GLY A 51 -20.70 -17.78 -0.95
N THR A 52 -20.51 -17.33 -2.19
CA THR A 52 -19.22 -17.42 -2.88
C THR A 52 -18.17 -16.50 -2.26
N ILE A 53 -18.57 -15.34 -1.71
CA ILE A 53 -17.63 -14.43 -1.05
C ILE A 53 -16.95 -15.10 0.14
N TYR A 54 -17.71 -15.86 0.94
CA TYR A 54 -17.19 -16.52 2.15
C TYR A 54 -16.14 -17.60 1.87
N ILE A 55 -16.01 -18.05 0.63
CA ILE A 55 -14.90 -18.93 0.20
C ILE A 55 -13.57 -18.15 0.16
N TYR A 56 -13.60 -16.84 -0.11
CA TYR A 56 -12.43 -15.99 -0.30
C TYR A 56 -12.17 -15.06 0.86
N PHE A 57 -13.21 -14.59 1.55
CA PHE A 57 -13.13 -13.61 2.63
C PHE A 57 -14.14 -13.96 3.73
N GLU A 58 -13.62 -14.17 4.91
CA GLU A 58 -14.41 -14.61 6.07
C GLU A 58 -15.52 -13.60 6.48
N ASN A 59 -15.19 -12.31 6.37
CA ASN A 59 -16.09 -11.23 6.79
C ASN A 59 -15.76 -9.91 6.08
N LYS A 60 -16.52 -8.87 6.38
CA LYS A 60 -16.35 -7.54 5.78
C LYS A 60 -15.01 -6.89 6.15
N THR A 61 -14.49 -7.14 7.34
CA THR A 61 -13.17 -6.69 7.78
C THR A 61 -12.06 -7.36 6.96
N ALA A 62 -12.18 -8.66 6.67
CA ALA A 62 -11.24 -9.37 5.80
C ALA A 62 -11.22 -8.81 4.37
N LEU A 63 -12.37 -8.35 3.85
CA LEU A 63 -12.43 -7.63 2.57
C LEU A 63 -11.64 -6.31 2.64
N LEU A 64 -11.84 -5.52 3.69
CA LEU A 64 -11.12 -4.26 3.84
C LEU A 64 -9.60 -4.48 3.98
N LEU A 65 -9.19 -5.47 4.77
CA LEU A 65 -7.77 -5.87 4.86
C LEU A 65 -7.22 -6.34 3.51
N GLY A 66 -7.99 -7.10 2.73
CA GLY A 66 -7.58 -7.50 1.38
C GLY A 66 -7.43 -6.32 0.41
N ILE A 67 -8.27 -5.30 0.52
CA ILE A 67 -8.13 -4.06 -0.25
C ILE A 67 -6.84 -3.32 0.16
N LEU A 68 -6.57 -3.23 1.48
CA LEU A 68 -5.37 -2.61 2.02
C LEU A 68 -4.08 -3.33 1.62
N ASP A 69 -4.09 -4.65 1.70
CA ASP A 69 -2.99 -5.50 1.29
C ASP A 69 -2.65 -5.30 -0.19
N ARG A 70 -3.67 -5.26 -1.04
CA ARG A 70 -3.53 -4.94 -2.46
C ARG A 70 -3.03 -3.51 -2.69
N LEU A 71 -3.52 -2.52 -1.94
CA LEU A 71 -3.07 -1.13 -2.04
C LEU A 71 -1.60 -0.99 -1.64
N ASN A 72 -1.15 -1.80 -0.69
CA ASN A 72 0.24 -1.85 -0.25
C ASN A 72 1.14 -2.69 -1.17
N GLU A 73 0.59 -3.35 -2.17
CA GLU A 73 1.33 -4.25 -3.07
C GLU A 73 2.21 -5.27 -2.33
N SER A 74 1.68 -5.82 -1.24
CA SER A 74 2.42 -6.72 -0.34
C SER A 74 3.10 -7.87 -1.07
N ASP A 75 2.44 -8.44 -2.09
CA ASP A 75 2.94 -9.56 -2.89
C ASP A 75 4.14 -9.20 -3.79
N ARG A 76 4.35 -7.90 -4.06
CA ARG A 76 5.37 -7.41 -5.01
C ARG A 76 6.53 -6.70 -4.33
N ARG A 77 6.41 -6.39 -3.05
CA ARG A 77 7.37 -5.57 -2.31
C ARG A 77 8.78 -6.16 -2.33
N GLU A 78 8.91 -7.44 -2.07
CA GLU A 78 10.22 -8.10 -2.05
C GLU A 78 10.91 -8.01 -3.41
N ALA A 79 10.18 -8.28 -4.50
CA ALA A 79 10.71 -8.16 -5.86
C ALA A 79 11.15 -6.73 -6.21
N TYR A 80 10.47 -5.70 -5.67
CA TYR A 80 10.91 -4.30 -5.87
C TYR A 80 12.25 -4.02 -5.18
N PHE A 81 12.42 -4.47 -3.95
CA PHE A 81 13.67 -4.27 -3.22
C PHE A 81 14.80 -5.13 -3.77
N GLU A 82 14.54 -6.33 -4.26
CA GLU A 82 15.54 -7.16 -4.95
C GLU A 82 16.10 -6.45 -6.18
N GLN A 83 15.27 -5.77 -6.96
CA GLN A 83 15.72 -4.96 -8.10
C GLN A 83 16.63 -3.80 -7.69
N ALA A 84 16.49 -3.29 -6.47
CA ALA A 84 17.33 -2.20 -5.95
C ALA A 84 18.79 -2.61 -5.75
N THR A 85 19.10 -3.90 -5.64
CA THR A 85 20.45 -4.39 -5.37
C THR A 85 21.43 -4.04 -6.51
N ASP A 86 20.93 -3.97 -7.74
CA ASP A 86 21.72 -3.68 -8.95
C ASP A 86 21.47 -2.27 -9.51
N MET A 87 20.69 -1.44 -8.82
CA MET A 87 20.26 -0.12 -9.29
C MET A 87 20.87 1.00 -8.45
N ASP A 88 21.12 2.15 -9.08
CA ASP A 88 21.47 3.38 -8.36
C ASP A 88 20.33 3.75 -7.40
N ILE A 89 20.68 4.14 -6.18
CA ILE A 89 19.71 4.35 -5.09
C ILE A 89 18.77 5.54 -5.37
N ASP A 90 19.25 6.58 -6.06
CA ASP A 90 18.42 7.72 -6.48
C ASP A 90 17.39 7.25 -7.51
N VAL A 91 17.81 6.49 -8.51
CA VAL A 91 16.94 5.92 -9.54
C VAL A 91 15.89 5.00 -8.90
N PHE A 92 16.31 4.14 -7.97
CA PHE A 92 15.39 3.26 -7.25
C PHE A 92 14.33 4.04 -6.47
N PHE A 93 14.74 5.03 -5.66
CA PHE A 93 13.82 5.82 -4.84
C PHE A 93 12.78 6.55 -5.69
N ARG A 94 13.20 7.24 -6.75
CA ARG A 94 12.28 7.95 -7.66
C ARG A 94 11.32 7.00 -8.34
N MET A 95 11.81 5.88 -8.85
CA MET A 95 10.97 4.87 -9.48
C MET A 95 9.95 4.31 -8.50
N HIS A 96 10.38 3.91 -7.30
CA HIS A 96 9.52 3.36 -6.26
C HIS A 96 8.42 4.35 -5.85
N LEU A 97 8.79 5.60 -5.57
CA LEU A 97 7.84 6.63 -5.18
C LEU A 97 6.85 6.97 -6.30
N ARG A 98 7.31 7.04 -7.56
CA ARG A 98 6.43 7.26 -8.72
C ARG A 98 5.43 6.13 -8.87
N GLN A 99 5.85 4.88 -8.77
CA GLN A 99 4.94 3.74 -8.83
C GLN A 99 3.92 3.76 -7.69
N ARG A 100 4.38 4.02 -6.46
CA ARG A 100 3.52 4.10 -5.28
C ARG A 100 2.46 5.19 -5.41
N LEU A 101 2.84 6.41 -5.78
CA LEU A 101 1.91 7.53 -5.89
C LEU A 101 1.01 7.43 -7.15
N ALA A 102 1.51 6.87 -8.24
CA ALA A 102 0.69 6.60 -9.44
C ALA A 102 -0.41 5.56 -9.18
N TYR A 103 -0.12 4.54 -8.34
CA TYR A 103 -1.11 3.54 -7.95
C TYR A 103 -2.25 4.15 -7.11
N ILE A 104 -1.97 5.26 -6.40
CA ILE A 104 -2.96 6.02 -5.63
C ILE A 104 -3.70 7.01 -6.54
N GLY A 105 -4.35 6.49 -7.59
CA GLY A 105 -5.29 7.26 -8.42
C GLY A 105 -6.60 7.56 -7.66
N PRO A 106 -7.62 8.10 -8.34
CA PRO A 106 -8.90 8.47 -7.71
C PRO A 106 -9.54 7.35 -6.89
N LYS A 107 -9.50 6.11 -7.39
CA LYS A 107 -10.00 4.94 -6.65
C LYS A 107 -9.16 4.63 -5.40
N GLY A 108 -7.84 4.75 -5.50
CA GLY A 108 -6.94 4.58 -4.36
C GLY A 108 -7.18 5.61 -3.27
N MET A 109 -7.43 6.88 -3.64
CA MET A 109 -7.78 7.93 -2.68
C MET A 109 -9.09 7.64 -1.94
N GLN A 110 -10.12 7.11 -2.62
CA GLN A 110 -11.34 6.65 -1.96
C GLN A 110 -11.07 5.53 -0.94
N VAL A 111 -10.21 4.58 -1.29
CA VAL A 111 -9.79 3.52 -0.35
C VAL A 111 -9.08 4.11 0.85
N ILE A 112 -8.12 5.01 0.65
CA ILE A 112 -7.38 5.66 1.74
C ILE A 112 -8.33 6.40 2.67
N GLN A 113 -9.31 7.13 2.15
CA GLN A 113 -10.32 7.83 2.95
C GLN A 113 -11.10 6.84 3.84
N ILE A 114 -11.59 5.74 3.27
CA ILE A 114 -12.34 4.72 4.01
C ILE A 114 -11.45 4.12 5.11
N VAL A 115 -10.24 3.74 4.73
CA VAL A 115 -9.28 3.12 5.65
C VAL A 115 -8.93 4.02 6.81
N LEU A 116 -8.55 5.28 6.54
CA LEU A 116 -8.20 6.23 7.59
C LEU A 116 -9.38 6.45 8.54
N SER A 117 -10.60 6.55 8.01
CA SER A 117 -11.78 6.71 8.85
C SER A 117 -12.04 5.48 9.75
N GLU A 118 -11.77 4.28 9.26
CA GLU A 118 -12.01 3.04 10.00
C GLU A 118 -10.92 2.72 11.02
N ILE A 119 -9.64 2.85 10.67
CA ILE A 119 -8.53 2.54 11.59
C ILE A 119 -8.44 3.52 12.78
N LEU A 120 -8.98 4.74 12.63
CA LEU A 120 -9.03 5.72 13.71
C LEU A 120 -10.10 5.40 14.77
N VAL A 121 -11.14 4.61 14.43
CA VAL A 121 -12.26 4.32 15.32
C VAL A 121 -12.37 2.83 15.68
N ASN A 122 -11.81 1.93 14.87
CA ASN A 122 -11.86 0.48 15.06
C ASN A 122 -10.48 -0.05 15.45
N LEU A 123 -10.28 -0.28 16.75
CA LEU A 123 -8.99 -0.71 17.30
C LEU A 123 -8.56 -2.08 16.78
N ASP A 124 -9.50 -3.03 16.62
CA ASP A 124 -9.18 -4.38 16.12
C ASP A 124 -8.69 -4.32 14.67
N LEU A 125 -9.33 -3.50 13.82
CA LEU A 125 -8.90 -3.30 12.45
C LEU A 125 -7.54 -2.61 12.38
N ARG A 126 -7.30 -1.59 13.22
CA ARG A 126 -6.01 -0.90 13.35
C ARG A 126 -4.90 -1.89 13.68
N ASP A 127 -5.10 -2.72 14.69
CA ASP A 127 -4.10 -3.67 15.16
C ASP A 127 -3.82 -4.75 14.09
N MET A 128 -4.85 -5.29 13.47
CA MET A 128 -4.69 -6.22 12.33
C MET A 128 -3.98 -5.59 11.13
N TYR A 129 -4.28 -4.32 10.81
CA TYR A 129 -3.61 -3.61 9.71
C TYR A 129 -2.14 -3.40 10.03
N TYR A 130 -1.82 -2.98 11.26
CA TYR A 130 -0.45 -2.80 11.69
C TYR A 130 0.33 -4.11 11.63
N GLU A 131 -0.16 -5.16 12.25
CA GLU A 131 0.53 -6.46 12.35
C GLU A 131 0.70 -7.16 11.00
N LYS A 132 -0.33 -7.14 10.15
CA LYS A 132 -0.33 -7.92 8.90
C LYS A 132 0.26 -7.17 7.71
N ILE A 133 0.27 -5.85 7.75
CA ILE A 133 0.65 -5.04 6.58
C ILE A 133 1.78 -4.08 6.91
N ILE A 134 1.65 -3.25 7.96
CA ILE A 134 2.62 -2.19 8.24
C ILE A 134 3.93 -2.75 8.78
N ALA A 135 3.88 -3.59 9.82
CA ALA A 135 5.08 -4.14 10.45
C ALA A 135 5.92 -4.96 9.45
N PRO A 136 5.37 -5.91 8.67
CA PRO A 136 6.15 -6.62 7.66
C PRO A 136 6.73 -5.72 6.57
N THR A 137 6.04 -4.60 6.25
CA THR A 137 6.56 -3.61 5.30
C THR A 137 7.80 -2.92 5.85
N PHE A 138 7.76 -2.51 7.11
CA PHE A 138 8.91 -1.89 7.76
C PHE A 138 10.07 -2.88 7.90
N GLU A 139 9.83 -4.09 8.37
CA GLU A 139 10.86 -5.13 8.52
C GLU A 139 11.60 -5.39 7.21
N LEU A 140 10.85 -5.51 6.11
CA LEU A 140 11.44 -5.69 4.79
C LEU A 140 12.29 -4.48 4.39
N ALA A 141 11.75 -3.28 4.46
CA ALA A 141 12.45 -2.06 4.07
C ALA A 141 13.69 -1.83 4.95
N GLU A 142 13.57 -1.98 6.28
CA GLU A 142 14.69 -1.83 7.22
C GLU A 142 15.85 -2.77 6.88
N ARG A 143 15.59 -4.02 6.48
CA ARG A 143 16.61 -4.98 6.06
C ARG A 143 17.42 -4.47 4.87
N TYR A 144 16.79 -3.90 3.84
CA TYR A 144 17.50 -3.36 2.67
C TYR A 144 18.28 -2.08 3.02
N PHE A 145 17.72 -1.21 3.87
CA PHE A 145 18.45 -0.01 4.31
C PHE A 145 19.70 -0.36 5.11
N TYR A 146 19.65 -1.37 5.98
CA TYR A 146 20.86 -1.85 6.66
C TYR A 146 21.89 -2.41 5.70
N GLN A 147 21.49 -3.16 4.67
CA GLN A 147 22.42 -3.65 3.64
C GLN A 147 23.07 -2.49 2.87
N TRP A 148 22.32 -1.46 2.48
CA TRP A 148 22.89 -0.30 1.79
C TRP A 148 23.85 0.50 2.68
N MET A 149 23.58 0.57 3.99
CA MET A 149 24.52 1.18 4.94
C MET A 149 25.81 0.37 5.08
N GLU A 150 25.75 -0.95 5.15
CA GLU A 150 26.90 -1.86 5.17
C GLU A 150 27.74 -1.72 3.88
N GLN A 151 27.09 -1.61 2.74
CA GLN A 151 27.73 -1.38 1.44
C GLN A 151 28.22 0.06 1.23
N LYS A 152 27.99 0.95 2.21
CA LYS A 152 28.34 2.39 2.16
C LYS A 152 27.68 3.16 1.01
N LEU A 153 26.55 2.67 0.52
CA LEU A 153 25.74 3.35 -0.49
C LEU A 153 24.96 4.52 0.10
N ILE A 154 24.66 4.46 1.40
CA ILE A 154 24.02 5.53 2.17
C ILE A 154 24.76 5.75 3.48
N ARG A 155 24.62 6.97 4.05
CA ARG A 155 25.20 7.30 5.35
C ARG A 155 24.53 6.53 6.49
N GLN A 156 25.19 6.46 7.63
CA GLN A 156 24.62 5.87 8.85
C GLN A 156 23.54 6.77 9.44
N PHE A 157 22.39 6.16 9.81
CA PHE A 157 21.29 6.81 10.52
C PHE A 157 20.45 5.76 11.25
N ASP A 158 19.50 6.21 12.07
CA ASP A 158 18.49 5.33 12.70
C ASP A 158 17.47 4.90 11.66
N VAL A 159 17.64 3.68 11.12
CA VAL A 159 16.79 3.14 10.04
C VAL A 159 15.32 3.06 10.45
N PRO A 160 14.95 2.50 11.63
CA PRO A 160 13.57 2.46 12.08
C PRO A 160 12.88 3.82 12.11
N ILE A 161 13.55 4.84 12.61
CA ILE A 161 13.01 6.21 12.66
C ILE A 161 12.91 6.82 11.27
N MET A 162 13.96 6.67 10.43
CA MET A 162 13.95 7.18 9.07
C MET A 162 12.81 6.61 8.23
N MET A 163 12.56 5.30 8.33
CA MET A 163 11.44 4.65 7.62
C MET A 163 10.08 5.23 8.03
N ARG A 164 9.90 5.51 9.31
CA ARG A 164 8.68 6.14 9.83
C ARG A 164 8.52 7.58 9.38
N MET A 165 9.62 8.32 9.30
CA MET A 165 9.62 9.70 8.76
C MET A 165 9.22 9.71 7.28
N ILE A 166 9.80 8.85 6.43
CA ILE A 166 9.44 8.75 5.01
C ILE A 166 7.98 8.37 4.85
N THR A 167 7.51 7.37 5.60
CA THR A 167 6.11 6.94 5.56
C THR A 167 5.17 8.04 6.03
N SER A 168 5.52 8.78 7.10
CA SER A 168 4.73 9.90 7.61
C SER A 168 4.65 11.06 6.62
N MET A 169 5.73 11.35 5.89
CA MET A 169 5.74 12.36 4.83
C MET A 169 4.72 11.99 3.74
N VAL A 170 4.78 10.77 3.21
CA VAL A 170 3.84 10.29 2.19
C VAL A 170 2.40 10.31 2.72
N LEU A 171 2.17 9.81 3.94
CA LEU A 171 0.84 9.78 4.56
C LEU A 171 0.30 11.20 4.78
N GLY A 172 1.14 12.13 5.24
CA GLY A 172 0.78 13.53 5.42
C GLY A 172 0.33 14.20 4.10
N LEU A 173 1.04 13.95 3.00
CA LEU A 173 0.66 14.43 1.66
C LEU A 173 -0.67 13.84 1.19
N LEU A 174 -0.94 12.56 1.46
CA LEU A 174 -2.23 11.94 1.16
C LEU A 174 -3.37 12.57 1.97
N VAL A 175 -3.13 12.86 3.25
CA VAL A 175 -4.11 13.55 4.10
C VAL A 175 -4.38 14.97 3.59
N LEU A 176 -3.35 15.75 3.25
CA LEU A 176 -3.51 17.08 2.66
C LEU A 176 -4.31 17.05 1.36
N ARG A 177 -4.07 16.06 0.51
CA ARG A 177 -4.86 15.84 -0.70
C ARG A 177 -6.33 15.54 -0.41
N LEU A 178 -6.61 14.70 0.60
CA LEU A 178 -7.99 14.41 1.05
C LEU A 178 -8.68 15.65 1.62
N LEU A 179 -7.93 16.57 2.23
CA LEU A 179 -8.43 17.86 2.71
C LEU A 179 -8.62 18.89 1.60
N GLY A 180 -8.27 18.56 0.36
CA GLY A 180 -8.45 19.43 -0.80
C GLY A 180 -7.37 20.51 -0.94
N ASP A 181 -6.14 20.27 -0.48
CA ASP A 181 -5.04 21.21 -0.65
C ASP A 181 -4.74 21.40 -2.14
N PRO A 182 -4.92 22.64 -2.70
CA PRO A 182 -4.78 22.89 -4.13
C PRO A 182 -3.32 22.77 -4.60
N THR A 183 -2.35 23.00 -3.73
CA THR A 183 -0.92 22.88 -4.06
C THR A 183 -0.55 21.43 -4.27
N ILE A 184 -1.00 20.56 -3.36
CA ILE A 184 -0.75 19.11 -3.46
C ILE A 184 -1.44 18.54 -4.71
N GLU A 185 -2.68 18.94 -5.00
CA GLU A 185 -3.37 18.46 -6.20
C GLU A 185 -2.66 18.91 -7.48
N ALA A 186 -2.25 20.18 -7.57
CA ALA A 186 -1.56 20.74 -8.74
C ALA A 186 -0.15 20.18 -8.96
N GLN A 187 0.53 19.69 -7.92
CA GLN A 187 1.91 19.23 -7.98
C GLN A 187 2.04 17.69 -7.79
N TRP A 188 0.91 16.95 -7.81
CA TRP A 188 0.89 15.53 -7.48
C TRP A 188 1.92 14.71 -8.25
N ASP A 189 2.05 14.94 -9.56
CA ASP A 189 2.97 14.20 -10.43
C ASP A 189 4.46 14.49 -10.15
N LYS A 190 4.76 15.62 -9.46
CA LYS A 190 6.12 16.01 -9.08
C LYS A 190 6.51 15.54 -7.68
N LEU A 191 5.54 15.17 -6.86
CA LEU A 191 5.81 14.77 -5.47
C LEU A 191 6.82 13.62 -5.34
N PRO A 192 6.84 12.60 -6.21
CA PRO A 192 7.85 11.54 -6.11
C PRO A 192 9.28 12.09 -6.14
N ASP A 193 9.56 13.04 -7.02
CA ASP A 193 10.89 13.62 -7.16
C ASP A 193 11.22 14.54 -5.97
N VAL A 194 10.27 15.36 -5.54
CA VAL A 194 10.44 16.23 -4.36
C VAL A 194 10.70 15.42 -3.10
N ILE A 195 9.97 14.32 -2.89
CA ILE A 195 10.18 13.44 -1.75
C ILE A 195 11.56 12.77 -1.84
N ALA A 196 11.95 12.29 -3.02
CA ALA A 196 13.27 11.67 -3.23
C ALA A 196 14.40 12.66 -2.93
N ASP A 197 14.30 13.89 -3.43
CA ASP A 197 15.28 14.95 -3.15
C ASP A 197 15.39 15.25 -1.65
N MET A 198 14.27 15.38 -0.96
CA MET A 198 14.22 15.61 0.49
C MET A 198 14.83 14.45 1.28
N VAL A 199 14.58 13.21 0.88
CA VAL A 199 15.09 12.02 1.57
C VAL A 199 16.60 11.83 1.32
N LEU A 200 17.04 12.01 0.09
CA LEU A 200 18.43 11.71 -0.31
C LEU A 200 19.38 12.86 -0.04
N TYR A 201 18.96 14.10 -0.26
CA TYR A 201 19.84 15.29 -0.22
C TYR A 201 19.46 16.27 0.89
N GLY A 202 18.24 16.19 1.46
CA GLY A 202 17.77 17.15 2.47
C GLY A 202 17.45 18.52 1.86
N ILE A 203 17.62 19.58 2.66
CA ILE A 203 17.34 20.98 2.28
C ILE A 203 18.60 21.84 2.22
N GLU A 204 19.79 21.29 2.51
CA GLU A 204 21.03 22.01 2.36
C GLU A 204 21.34 22.23 0.87
N GLY A 205 21.55 23.49 0.47
CA GLY A 205 22.06 23.81 -0.85
C GLY A 205 23.52 23.40 -1.00
N GLU A 206 24.05 23.48 -2.21
CA GLU A 206 25.48 23.28 -2.45
C GLU A 206 26.28 24.23 -1.52
N LYS A 207 27.18 23.66 -0.71
CA LYS A 207 28.13 24.49 0.05
C LYS A 207 29.05 25.20 -0.94
N PRO A 208 29.18 26.53 -0.86
CA PRO A 208 30.02 27.28 -1.77
C PRO A 208 31.51 26.89 -1.67
#